data_664d8927ae40cbd8877157be3d6920c3
#
_entry.id   664d8927ae40cbd8877157be3d6920c3
#
_cell.length_a   1.000
_cell.length_b   1.000
_cell.length_c   1.000
_cell.angle_alpha   90.00
_cell.angle_beta   90.00
_cell.angle_gamma   90.00
#
_symmetry.space_group_name_H-M   'P 1'
#
loop_
_entity.id
_entity.type
_entity.pdbx_description
1 polymer ?
#
loop_
_entity_poly.entity_id
_entity_poly.type
_entity_poly.pdbx_seq_one_letter_code
_entity_poly.pdbx_strand_id
1 'polypeptide(L)'
;MNISPVQVMAQNLPQAVQRALHASHLPAERLELEITESVFINETRGTVERLHKLRKLGVQIALDDFGTGYSSLAYLRRFPFDTLKIDRAFVRELLVSRDARSIVRNILALAKSLRMTTVAEGVEEPAQINVLESEGCELVQGFFVARPLPAKQVQPFIEQWFERERPDPGPDFQLAQTGMAEFSPSLPMSVL
;
A
#
# COMPACT_ATOMS: atom_id res chain seq x y z
N MET A 1 3.71 -8.84 -1.36
CA MET A 1 4.17 -10.04 -2.15
C MET A 1 3.14 -10.35 -3.21
N ASN A 2 3.56 -10.39 -4.49
CA ASN A 2 2.66 -10.66 -5.61
C ASN A 2 2.19 -12.12 -5.67
N ILE A 3 0.89 -12.30 -5.88
CA ILE A 3 0.23 -13.61 -6.04
C ILE A 3 -0.51 -13.63 -7.37
N SER A 4 -0.14 -14.57 -8.24
CA SER A 4 -0.81 -14.71 -9.54
C SER A 4 -2.25 -15.22 -9.40
N PRO A 5 -3.16 -14.93 -10.36
CA PRO A 5 -4.52 -15.48 -10.35
C PRO A 5 -4.55 -17.01 -10.22
N VAL A 6 -3.62 -17.72 -10.85
CA VAL A 6 -3.50 -19.18 -10.76
C VAL A 6 -3.21 -19.63 -9.32
N GLN A 7 -2.32 -18.90 -8.62
CA GLN A 7 -2.01 -19.19 -7.20
C GLN A 7 -3.21 -18.90 -6.30
N VAL A 8 -3.95 -17.81 -6.55
CA VAL A 8 -5.18 -17.48 -5.80
C VAL A 8 -6.23 -18.59 -5.98
N MET A 9 -6.29 -19.21 -7.16
CA MET A 9 -7.20 -20.32 -7.46
C MET A 9 -6.79 -21.64 -6.81
N ALA A 10 -5.54 -21.80 -6.39
CA ALA A 10 -5.05 -23.03 -5.76
C ALA A 10 -5.72 -23.25 -4.39
N GLN A 11 -6.31 -24.43 -4.22
CA GLN A 11 -7.06 -24.78 -2.99
C GLN A 11 -6.21 -24.77 -1.72
N ASN A 12 -4.91 -25.01 -1.85
CA ASN A 12 -3.97 -25.12 -0.74
C ASN A 12 -3.25 -23.80 -0.39
N LEU A 13 -3.60 -22.68 -1.06
CA LEU A 13 -2.94 -21.39 -0.82
C LEU A 13 -2.99 -20.96 0.67
N PRO A 14 -4.14 -20.97 1.37
CA PRO A 14 -4.18 -20.56 2.78
C PRO A 14 -3.26 -21.41 3.66
N GLN A 15 -3.22 -22.73 3.43
CA GLN A 15 -2.36 -23.64 4.18
C GLN A 15 -0.88 -23.42 3.88
N ALA A 16 -0.54 -23.08 2.60
CA ALA A 16 0.82 -22.77 2.21
C ALA A 16 1.32 -21.50 2.91
N VAL A 17 0.48 -20.43 2.91
CA VAL A 17 0.78 -19.17 3.61
C VAL A 17 0.92 -19.41 5.10
N GLN A 18 -0.01 -20.12 5.73
CA GLN A 18 0.06 -20.44 7.17
C GLN A 18 1.36 -21.17 7.53
N ARG A 19 1.77 -22.17 6.74
CA ARG A 19 3.06 -22.87 6.97
C ARG A 19 4.25 -21.94 6.82
N ALA A 20 4.23 -21.05 5.80
CA ALA A 20 5.32 -20.09 5.58
C ALA A 20 5.46 -19.11 6.74
N LEU A 21 4.35 -18.55 7.22
CA LEU A 21 4.32 -17.66 8.39
C LEU A 21 4.85 -18.35 9.64
N HIS A 22 4.42 -19.61 9.88
CA HIS A 22 4.89 -20.39 11.02
C HIS A 22 6.41 -20.67 10.94
N ALA A 23 6.89 -21.08 9.77
CA ALA A 23 8.30 -21.39 9.56
C ALA A 23 9.23 -20.18 9.63
N SER A 24 8.75 -19.00 9.23
CA SER A 24 9.51 -17.75 9.28
C SER A 24 9.37 -16.96 10.58
N HIS A 25 8.45 -17.36 11.45
CA HIS A 25 8.05 -16.59 12.65
C HIS A 25 7.62 -15.15 12.32
N LEU A 26 7.15 -14.91 11.07
CA LEU A 26 6.63 -13.61 10.67
C LEU A 26 5.20 -13.42 11.21
N PRO A 27 4.90 -12.32 11.94
CA PRO A 27 3.53 -11.98 12.29
C PRO A 27 2.68 -11.82 11.02
N ALA A 28 1.48 -12.38 11.01
CA ALA A 28 0.65 -12.45 9.80
C ALA A 28 0.27 -11.05 9.25
N GLU A 29 0.07 -10.09 10.13
CA GLU A 29 -0.23 -8.68 9.80
C GLU A 29 0.93 -7.94 9.12
N ARG A 30 2.12 -8.53 9.09
CA ARG A 30 3.29 -8.02 8.38
C ARG A 30 3.41 -8.57 6.96
N LEU A 31 2.50 -9.47 6.57
CA LEU A 31 2.44 -10.00 5.22
C LEU A 31 1.25 -9.41 4.48
N GLU A 32 1.53 -8.68 3.40
CA GLU A 32 0.53 -8.25 2.43
C GLU A 32 0.67 -9.06 1.14
N LEU A 33 -0.46 -9.56 0.63
CA LEU A 33 -0.56 -10.29 -0.63
C LEU A 33 -1.19 -9.39 -1.68
N GLU A 34 -0.45 -9.11 -2.76
CA GLU A 34 -0.87 -8.24 -3.86
C GLU A 34 -1.47 -9.08 -4.98
N ILE A 35 -2.67 -8.73 -5.38
CA ILE A 35 -3.48 -9.46 -6.36
C ILE A 35 -4.00 -8.47 -7.39
N THR A 36 -3.71 -8.70 -8.66
CA THR A 36 -4.18 -7.83 -9.75
C THR A 36 -5.67 -8.02 -10.04
N GLU A 37 -6.29 -7.05 -10.72
CA GLU A 37 -7.70 -7.08 -11.13
C GLU A 37 -8.08 -8.34 -11.95
N SER A 38 -7.11 -8.97 -12.61
CA SER A 38 -7.34 -10.17 -13.42
C SER A 38 -7.92 -11.35 -12.62
N VAL A 39 -7.83 -11.32 -11.28
CA VAL A 39 -8.48 -12.31 -10.42
C VAL A 39 -10.01 -12.27 -10.54
N PHE A 40 -10.60 -11.12 -10.92
CA PHE A 40 -12.05 -10.97 -11.08
C PHE A 40 -12.59 -11.69 -12.33
N ILE A 41 -11.78 -11.81 -13.38
CA ILE A 41 -12.18 -12.45 -14.64
C ILE A 41 -12.52 -13.93 -14.44
N ASN A 42 -11.80 -14.58 -13.52
CA ASN A 42 -11.95 -16.00 -13.21
C ASN A 42 -12.59 -16.20 -11.82
N GLU A 43 -13.48 -15.28 -11.42
CA GLU A 43 -14.12 -15.38 -10.11
C GLU A 43 -14.90 -16.69 -9.98
N THR A 44 -14.52 -17.48 -9.00
CA THR A 44 -15.31 -18.57 -8.50
C THR A 44 -15.68 -18.31 -7.04
N ARG A 45 -16.82 -18.87 -6.58
CA ARG A 45 -17.21 -18.81 -5.16
C ARG A 45 -16.06 -19.21 -4.23
N GLY A 46 -15.24 -20.19 -4.63
CA GLY A 46 -14.08 -20.63 -3.88
C GLY A 46 -12.94 -19.63 -3.80
N THR A 47 -12.80 -18.68 -4.75
CA THR A 47 -11.77 -17.62 -4.71
C THR A 47 -12.03 -16.66 -3.56
N VAL A 48 -13.24 -16.15 -3.45
CA VAL A 48 -13.65 -15.24 -2.36
C VAL A 48 -13.45 -15.91 -0.99
N GLU A 49 -13.87 -17.16 -0.86
CA GLU A 49 -13.70 -17.93 0.40
C GLU A 49 -12.23 -18.11 0.78
N ARG A 50 -11.34 -18.33 -0.20
CA ARG A 50 -9.89 -18.45 0.08
C ARG A 50 -9.29 -17.16 0.58
N LEU A 51 -9.64 -16.01 -0.04
CA LEU A 51 -9.17 -14.71 0.41
C LEU A 51 -9.67 -14.38 1.82
N HIS A 52 -10.92 -14.70 2.13
CA HIS A 52 -11.43 -14.59 3.51
C HIS A 52 -10.67 -15.48 4.50
N LYS A 53 -10.24 -16.69 4.08
CA LYS A 53 -9.40 -17.55 4.94
C LYS A 53 -8.03 -16.94 5.20
N LEU A 54 -7.40 -16.34 4.18
CA LEU A 54 -6.13 -15.64 4.32
C LEU A 54 -6.26 -14.45 5.29
N ARG A 55 -7.30 -13.64 5.12
CA ARG A 55 -7.55 -12.52 6.02
C ARG A 55 -7.81 -12.96 7.47
N LYS A 56 -8.49 -14.10 7.67
CA LYS A 56 -8.67 -14.68 9.00
C LYS A 56 -7.36 -15.13 9.66
N LEU A 57 -6.31 -15.39 8.88
CA LEU A 57 -4.96 -15.62 9.41
C LEU A 57 -4.28 -14.33 9.88
N GLY A 58 -4.84 -13.16 9.56
CA GLY A 58 -4.26 -11.84 9.84
C GLY A 58 -3.49 -11.24 8.66
N VAL A 59 -3.39 -11.94 7.52
CA VAL A 59 -2.70 -11.45 6.31
C VAL A 59 -3.49 -10.34 5.66
N GLN A 60 -2.82 -9.27 5.25
CA GLN A 60 -3.42 -8.18 4.49
C GLN A 60 -3.50 -8.52 3.00
N ILE A 61 -4.48 -7.98 2.30
CA ILE A 61 -4.71 -8.23 0.88
C ILE A 61 -4.83 -6.90 0.16
N ALA A 62 -3.91 -6.67 -0.79
CA ALA A 62 -3.92 -5.50 -1.66
C ALA A 62 -4.46 -5.84 -3.04
N LEU A 63 -5.28 -4.94 -3.58
CA LEU A 63 -5.66 -4.95 -4.99
C LEU A 63 -4.66 -4.11 -5.77
N ASP A 64 -3.94 -4.75 -6.67
CA ASP A 64 -2.87 -4.17 -7.47
C ASP A 64 -3.32 -3.78 -8.88
N ASP A 65 -2.61 -2.82 -9.51
CA ASP A 65 -2.84 -2.30 -10.87
C ASP A 65 -4.27 -1.76 -11.09
N PHE A 66 -4.90 -1.18 -10.05
CA PHE A 66 -6.30 -0.77 -10.12
C PHE A 66 -6.54 0.35 -11.13
N GLY A 67 -7.58 0.15 -11.97
CA GLY A 67 -8.02 1.10 -12.99
C GLY A 67 -7.53 0.79 -14.41
N THR A 68 -6.69 -0.24 -14.60
CA THR A 68 -6.20 -0.64 -15.93
C THR A 68 -7.07 -1.71 -16.59
N GLY A 69 -8.02 -2.30 -15.85
CA GLY A 69 -8.82 -3.44 -16.29
C GLY A 69 -10.34 -3.22 -16.19
N TYR A 70 -11.06 -4.33 -16.17
CA TYR A 70 -12.53 -4.38 -16.08
C TYR A 70 -13.01 -4.44 -14.62
N SER A 71 -12.72 -3.40 -13.83
CA SER A 71 -13.17 -3.38 -12.44
C SER A 71 -14.67 -3.16 -12.32
N SER A 72 -15.40 -4.19 -11.95
CA SER A 72 -16.76 -4.03 -11.47
C SER A 72 -16.73 -3.66 -9.99
N LEU A 73 -17.36 -2.52 -9.63
CA LEU A 73 -17.54 -2.08 -8.24
C LEU A 73 -18.20 -3.15 -7.36
N ALA A 74 -19.01 -4.05 -7.98
CA ALA A 74 -19.62 -5.16 -7.27
C ALA A 74 -18.60 -6.15 -6.71
N TYR A 75 -17.47 -6.34 -7.40
CA TYR A 75 -16.41 -7.23 -6.94
C TYR A 75 -15.63 -6.62 -5.78
N LEU A 76 -15.29 -5.33 -5.84
CA LEU A 76 -14.61 -4.63 -4.74
C LEU A 76 -15.34 -4.77 -3.40
N ARG A 77 -16.68 -4.82 -3.42
CA ARG A 77 -17.48 -5.01 -2.20
C ARG A 77 -17.49 -6.45 -1.68
N ARG A 78 -17.23 -7.42 -2.55
CA ARG A 78 -17.29 -8.86 -2.20
C ARG A 78 -15.97 -9.42 -1.74
N PHE A 79 -14.88 -8.84 -2.22
CA PHE A 79 -13.52 -9.28 -1.89
C PHE A 79 -13.02 -8.53 -0.65
N PRO A 80 -12.30 -9.20 0.23
CA PRO A 80 -11.83 -8.61 1.48
C PRO A 80 -10.48 -7.89 1.30
N PHE A 81 -10.45 -6.86 0.47
CA PHE A 81 -9.25 -6.05 0.29
C PHE A 81 -9.07 -5.06 1.45
N ASP A 82 -7.83 -4.89 1.88
CA ASP A 82 -7.40 -3.93 2.90
C ASP A 82 -6.74 -2.72 2.23
N THR A 83 -6.04 -2.92 1.10
CA THR A 83 -5.28 -1.89 0.37
C THR A 83 -5.72 -1.84 -1.10
N LEU A 84 -5.74 -0.63 -1.68
CA LEU A 84 -5.94 -0.38 -3.10
C LEU A 84 -4.74 0.37 -3.65
N LYS A 85 -4.03 -0.22 -4.63
CA LYS A 85 -2.85 0.35 -5.27
C LYS A 85 -3.24 0.99 -6.60
N ILE A 86 -2.96 2.28 -6.75
CA ILE A 86 -3.25 3.06 -7.95
C ILE A 86 -2.10 2.85 -8.93
N ASP A 87 -2.42 2.34 -10.13
CA ASP A 87 -1.42 2.04 -11.15
C ASP A 87 -0.60 3.29 -11.56
N ARG A 88 0.69 3.06 -11.77
CA ARG A 88 1.66 4.09 -12.21
C ARG A 88 1.27 4.85 -13.47
N ALA A 89 0.45 4.28 -14.35
CA ALA A 89 0.03 4.96 -15.58
C ALA A 89 -0.75 6.24 -15.24
N PHE A 90 -1.61 6.21 -14.23
CA PHE A 90 -2.35 7.40 -13.78
C PHE A 90 -1.46 8.37 -13.02
N VAL A 91 -0.54 7.87 -12.20
CA VAL A 91 0.40 8.70 -11.42
C VAL A 91 1.35 9.46 -12.33
N ARG A 92 1.85 8.82 -13.40
CA ARG A 92 2.74 9.46 -14.38
C ARG A 92 2.08 10.65 -15.09
N GLU A 93 0.78 10.57 -15.38
CA GLU A 93 0.05 11.62 -16.07
C GLU A 93 -0.60 12.65 -15.13
N LEU A 94 -0.46 12.48 -13.82
CA LEU A 94 -1.16 13.24 -12.79
C LEU A 94 -0.95 14.77 -12.89
N LEU A 95 0.25 15.21 -13.31
CA LEU A 95 0.60 16.62 -13.38
C LEU A 95 0.16 17.29 -14.69
N VAL A 96 -0.03 16.51 -15.75
CA VAL A 96 -0.27 17.05 -17.12
C VAL A 96 -1.69 16.77 -17.63
N SER A 97 -2.37 15.76 -17.10
CA SER A 97 -3.71 15.33 -17.53
C SER A 97 -4.76 15.61 -16.46
N ARG A 98 -5.76 16.44 -16.80
CA ARG A 98 -6.92 16.68 -15.95
C ARG A 98 -7.75 15.40 -15.77
N ASP A 99 -7.81 14.57 -16.80
CA ASP A 99 -8.57 13.32 -16.76
C ASP A 99 -7.91 12.31 -15.82
N ALA A 100 -6.58 12.14 -15.92
CA ALA A 100 -5.82 11.30 -14.99
C ALA A 100 -6.02 11.75 -13.53
N ARG A 101 -5.94 13.05 -13.27
CA ARG A 101 -6.20 13.59 -11.93
C ARG A 101 -7.63 13.33 -11.46
N SER A 102 -8.63 13.45 -12.34
CA SER A 102 -10.02 13.16 -12.00
C SER A 102 -10.22 11.67 -11.70
N ILE A 103 -9.55 10.78 -12.46
CA ILE A 103 -9.59 9.33 -12.22
C ILE A 103 -8.98 9.02 -10.85
N VAL A 104 -7.77 9.52 -10.55
CA VAL A 104 -7.11 9.31 -9.25
C VAL A 104 -8.00 9.78 -8.11
N ARG A 105 -8.58 10.98 -8.20
CA ARG A 105 -9.53 11.50 -7.19
C ARG A 105 -10.71 10.56 -6.97
N ASN A 106 -11.30 10.03 -8.04
CA ASN A 106 -12.44 9.12 -7.95
C ASN A 106 -12.03 7.77 -7.33
N ILE A 107 -10.84 7.26 -7.65
CA ILE A 107 -10.28 6.04 -7.05
C ILE A 107 -10.07 6.23 -5.54
N LEU A 108 -9.46 7.35 -5.14
CA LEU A 108 -9.25 7.68 -3.72
C LEU A 108 -10.58 7.81 -2.94
N ALA A 109 -11.57 8.48 -3.53
CA ALA A 109 -12.90 8.58 -2.92
C ALA A 109 -13.59 7.21 -2.77
N LEU A 110 -13.43 6.34 -3.77
CA LEU A 110 -13.94 4.97 -3.74
C LEU A 110 -13.27 4.15 -2.63
N ALA A 111 -11.93 4.13 -2.59
CA ALA A 111 -11.16 3.41 -1.57
C ALA A 111 -11.57 3.86 -0.16
N LYS A 112 -11.67 5.16 0.07
CA LYS A 112 -12.14 5.74 1.34
C LYS A 112 -13.55 5.26 1.70
N SER A 113 -14.47 5.21 0.74
CA SER A 113 -15.84 4.72 0.99
C SER A 113 -15.89 3.24 1.37
N LEU A 114 -14.92 2.45 0.90
CA LEU A 114 -14.74 1.04 1.19
C LEU A 114 -13.80 0.77 2.39
N ARG A 115 -13.26 1.82 3.01
CA ARG A 115 -12.32 1.76 4.13
C ARG A 115 -11.04 0.99 3.79
N MET A 116 -10.55 1.17 2.56
CA MET A 116 -9.28 0.64 2.10
C MET A 116 -8.20 1.70 2.23
N THR A 117 -7.01 1.30 2.64
CA THR A 117 -5.80 2.13 2.53
C THR A 117 -5.42 2.31 1.06
N THR A 118 -4.90 3.48 0.69
CA THR A 118 -4.52 3.77 -0.70
C THR A 118 -3.01 3.90 -0.84
N VAL A 119 -2.47 3.30 -1.90
CA VAL A 119 -1.06 3.41 -2.29
C VAL A 119 -0.99 3.93 -3.73
N ALA A 120 -0.29 5.03 -3.97
CA ALA A 120 0.01 5.49 -5.33
C ALA A 120 1.37 4.97 -5.78
N GLU A 121 1.39 4.25 -6.91
CA GLU A 121 2.59 3.62 -7.43
C GLU A 121 3.30 4.47 -8.49
N GLY A 122 4.62 4.27 -8.60
CA GLY A 122 5.43 4.92 -9.63
C GLY A 122 5.57 6.42 -9.44
N VAL A 123 5.60 6.90 -8.21
CA VAL A 123 5.88 8.30 -7.87
C VAL A 123 7.36 8.59 -8.14
N GLU A 124 7.64 9.56 -9.02
CA GLU A 124 9.00 9.93 -9.43
C GLU A 124 9.33 11.40 -9.11
N GLU A 125 8.32 12.25 -8.90
CA GLU A 125 8.50 13.70 -8.71
C GLU A 125 7.82 14.20 -7.42
N PRO A 126 8.45 15.17 -6.71
CA PRO A 126 7.85 15.78 -5.51
C PRO A 126 6.46 16.40 -5.77
N ALA A 127 6.27 16.97 -6.98
CA ALA A 127 5.01 17.59 -7.36
C ALA A 127 3.85 16.56 -7.41
N GLN A 128 4.13 15.30 -7.74
CA GLN A 128 3.13 14.22 -7.70
C GLN A 128 2.70 13.94 -6.26
N ILE A 129 3.63 13.93 -5.29
CA ILE A 129 3.32 13.74 -3.86
C ILE A 129 2.37 14.83 -3.39
N ASN A 130 2.67 16.10 -3.67
CA ASN A 130 1.83 17.23 -3.24
C ASN A 130 0.39 17.10 -3.76
N VAL A 131 0.22 16.65 -5.01
CA VAL A 131 -1.10 16.43 -5.58
C VAL A 131 -1.79 15.23 -4.90
N LEU A 132 -1.11 14.09 -4.77
CA LEU A 132 -1.65 12.88 -4.14
C LEU A 132 -2.08 13.14 -2.69
N GLU A 133 -1.25 13.83 -1.92
CA GLU A 133 -1.54 14.22 -0.55
C GLU A 133 -2.76 15.15 -0.47
N SER A 134 -2.84 16.17 -1.35
CA SER A 134 -4.00 17.07 -1.41
C SER A 134 -5.31 16.37 -1.78
N GLU A 135 -5.24 15.27 -2.52
CA GLU A 135 -6.39 14.43 -2.89
C GLU A 135 -6.67 13.33 -1.82
N GLY A 136 -5.84 13.21 -0.78
CA GLY A 136 -6.04 12.31 0.36
C GLY A 136 -5.50 10.89 0.14
N CYS A 137 -4.48 10.71 -0.69
CA CYS A 137 -3.74 9.45 -0.78
C CYS A 137 -2.90 9.25 0.48
N GLU A 138 -2.90 8.03 1.04
CA GLU A 138 -2.27 7.75 2.33
C GLU A 138 -0.82 7.31 2.21
N LEU A 139 -0.50 6.56 1.16
CA LEU A 139 0.83 5.97 0.95
C LEU A 139 1.31 6.22 -0.48
N VAL A 140 2.62 6.31 -0.65
CA VAL A 140 3.27 6.40 -1.97
C VAL A 140 4.39 5.38 -2.11
N GLN A 141 4.56 4.87 -3.32
CA GLN A 141 5.66 4.00 -3.72
C GLN A 141 6.23 4.46 -5.05
N GLY A 142 7.55 4.55 -5.17
CA GLY A 142 8.18 4.91 -6.44
C GLY A 142 9.64 5.30 -6.34
N PHE A 143 10.25 5.63 -7.47
CA PHE A 143 11.67 5.96 -7.55
C PHE A 143 12.03 7.30 -6.89
N PHE A 144 11.03 8.13 -6.61
CA PHE A 144 11.25 9.30 -5.77
C PHE A 144 11.69 8.91 -4.36
N VAL A 145 11.09 7.86 -3.79
CA VAL A 145 11.46 7.35 -2.46
C VAL A 145 12.74 6.55 -2.54
N ALA A 146 12.73 5.44 -3.28
CA ALA A 146 13.89 4.60 -3.52
C ALA A 146 13.70 3.72 -4.76
N ARG A 147 14.81 3.38 -5.42
CA ARG A 147 14.82 2.23 -6.34
C ARG A 147 14.85 0.94 -5.51
N PRO A 148 14.46 -0.21 -6.11
CA PRO A 148 14.55 -1.50 -5.42
C PRO A 148 15.95 -1.71 -4.80
N LEU A 149 15.97 -2.02 -3.52
CA LEU A 149 17.19 -2.19 -2.73
C LEU A 149 17.39 -3.66 -2.35
N PRO A 150 18.63 -4.17 -2.33
CA PRO A 150 18.92 -5.43 -1.67
C PRO A 150 18.54 -5.38 -0.18
N ALA A 151 18.02 -6.48 0.37
CA ALA A 151 17.53 -6.55 1.75
C ALA A 151 18.48 -5.94 2.80
N LYS A 152 19.77 -6.14 2.62
CA LYS A 152 20.83 -5.59 3.52
C LYS A 152 20.93 -4.07 3.52
N GLN A 153 20.41 -3.39 2.48
CA GLN A 153 20.45 -1.94 2.32
C GLN A 153 19.16 -1.26 2.80
N VAL A 154 18.10 -2.03 3.03
CA VAL A 154 16.78 -1.47 3.41
C VAL A 154 16.87 -0.77 4.77
N GLN A 155 17.39 -1.43 5.79
CA GLN A 155 17.47 -0.84 7.13
C GLN A 155 18.34 0.42 7.17
N PRO A 156 19.57 0.46 6.63
CA PRO A 156 20.35 1.71 6.55
C PRO A 156 19.66 2.82 5.78
N PHE A 157 18.93 2.48 4.70
CA PHE A 157 18.16 3.46 3.94
C PHE A 157 17.05 4.10 4.80
N ILE A 158 16.28 3.28 5.52
CA ILE A 158 15.20 3.75 6.40
C ILE A 158 15.75 4.68 7.48
N GLU A 159 16.85 4.30 8.12
CA GLU A 159 17.51 5.11 9.17
C GLU A 159 17.92 6.48 8.63
N GLN A 160 18.57 6.51 7.44
CA GLN A 160 18.97 7.77 6.78
C GLN A 160 17.75 8.62 6.32
N TRP A 161 16.66 7.96 5.86
CA TRP A 161 15.46 8.67 5.45
C TRP A 161 14.85 9.44 6.61
N PHE A 162 14.65 8.80 7.74
CA PHE A 162 14.10 9.44 8.94
C PHE A 162 15.02 10.49 9.56
N GLU A 163 16.34 10.38 9.39
CA GLU A 163 17.28 11.41 9.82
C GLU A 163 17.16 12.69 8.98
N ARG A 164 16.90 12.57 7.69
CA ARG A 164 16.70 13.73 6.79
C ARG A 164 15.39 14.49 7.06
N GLU A 165 14.36 13.77 7.49
CA GLU A 165 13.04 14.36 7.80
C GLU A 165 12.94 14.88 9.24
N ARG A 166 13.94 14.67 10.08
CA ARG A 166 13.97 15.34 11.38
C ARG A 166 14.14 16.85 11.16
N PRO A 167 13.17 17.71 11.59
CA PRO A 167 13.41 19.12 11.60
C PRO A 167 14.67 19.37 12.45
N ASP A 168 15.60 20.21 11.93
CA ASP A 168 16.77 20.66 12.68
C ASP A 168 16.28 21.10 14.06
N PRO A 169 16.68 20.46 15.15
CA PRO A 169 16.35 20.91 16.48
C PRO A 169 17.12 22.22 16.70
N GLY A 170 16.54 23.34 16.26
CA GLY A 170 17.15 24.65 16.43
C GLY A 170 17.80 24.81 17.81
N PRO A 171 18.71 25.77 17.98
CA PRO A 171 19.58 25.91 19.15
C PRO A 171 18.86 25.95 20.52
N ASP A 172 17.56 26.10 20.54
CA ASP A 172 16.74 26.14 21.79
C ASP A 172 16.25 24.74 22.25
N PHE A 173 16.51 23.66 21.50
CA PHE A 173 16.04 22.31 21.88
C PHE A 173 16.88 21.59 22.94
N GLN A 174 18.06 22.12 23.25
CA GLN A 174 18.94 21.51 24.29
C GLN A 174 18.45 21.80 25.74
N LEU A 175 17.49 22.66 25.93
CA LEU A 175 16.96 23.00 27.28
C LEU A 175 15.68 22.23 27.66
N ALA A 176 15.07 21.45 26.76
CA ALA A 176 13.77 20.78 27.00
C ALA A 176 13.87 19.31 27.40
N GLN A 177 15.04 18.73 27.60
CA GLN A 177 15.20 17.31 27.95
C GLN A 177 14.89 16.95 29.42
N THR A 178 14.36 17.85 30.21
CA THR A 178 13.98 17.62 31.63
C THR A 178 12.47 17.58 31.88
N GLY A 179 11.63 17.47 30.89
CA GLY A 179 10.16 17.39 31.08
C GLY A 179 9.52 16.38 30.14
N MET A 180 9.25 15.17 30.66
CA MET A 180 8.47 14.15 29.94
C MET A 180 7.06 14.70 29.64
N ALA A 181 6.74 14.84 28.37
CA ALA A 181 5.36 14.81 27.89
C ALA A 181 5.36 14.13 26.51
N GLU A 182 4.55 13.11 26.38
CA GLU A 182 4.32 12.33 25.17
C GLU A 182 3.89 13.24 24.02
N PHE A 183 4.78 13.48 23.06
CA PHE A 183 4.44 14.08 21.79
C PHE A 183 4.33 12.95 20.78
N SER A 184 3.11 12.62 20.39
CA SER A 184 2.83 11.73 19.26
C SER A 184 2.89 12.59 17.98
N PRO A 185 3.92 12.50 17.15
CA PRO A 185 3.90 13.18 15.87
C PRO A 185 2.88 12.46 14.99
N SER A 186 1.91 13.19 14.46
CA SER A 186 1.13 12.77 13.32
C SER A 186 2.10 12.55 12.18
N LEU A 187 2.40 11.28 11.87
CA LEU A 187 3.31 10.88 10.81
C LEU A 187 2.74 11.32 9.46
N PRO A 188 3.47 12.09 8.66
CA PRO A 188 3.15 12.25 7.25
C PRO A 188 3.39 10.91 6.55
N MET A 189 2.61 10.63 5.53
CA MET A 189 2.59 9.50 4.61
C MET A 189 3.67 8.43 4.86
N SER A 190 3.25 7.25 5.32
CA SER A 190 4.15 6.10 5.50
C SER A 190 4.73 5.65 4.16
N VAL A 191 6.02 5.36 4.14
CA VAL A 191 6.74 4.83 2.99
C VAL A 191 6.72 3.31 3.06
N LEU A 192 6.20 2.65 2.03
CA LEU A 192 6.21 1.20 1.84
C LEU A 192 7.36 0.75 0.94
#